data_58bbedcbc30ae4bf81606f539ba24f82
#
_entry.id   58bbedcbc30ae4bf81606f539ba24f82
#
_cell.length_a   1.000
_cell.length_b   1.000
_cell.length_c   1.000
_cell.angle_alpha   90.00
_cell.angle_beta   90.00
_cell.angle_gamma   90.00
#
_symmetry.space_group_name_H-M   'P 1'
#
loop_
_entity.id
_entity.type
_entity.pdbx_description
1 polymer ?
#
loop_
_entity_poly.entity_id
_entity_poly.type
_entity_poly.pdbx_seq_one_letter_code
_entity_poly.pdbx_strand_id
1 'polypeptide(L)'
;MSKGEVSVTPAAPWRGFAAGDDPPMQGVMRMNTSDNEAQADIAWMRRLAEEGGQSPMRGASILFAAGTIYGAASLFHWAVQAGLVSEPGPIQGVVWLAATVLFLIVVVFLSMRLGRDGGVKTGAGRATGAVWTGVGYGIFALMSAIAVVGYRMGEEAAMVSLALIPSVIMALYGVGWGVTGAMQKSRPLSGLAIASLLAAPALALLTGRPEQYLAYAACLILLMALPGFMLMRGSGRS
;
A
#
# COMPACT_ATOMS: atom_id res chain seq x y z
N MET A 1 41.17 -2.22 -36.60
CA MET A 1 40.62 -1.71 -37.87
C MET A 1 40.45 -2.90 -38.80
N SER A 2 39.20 -3.36 -38.96
CA SER A 2 38.81 -4.32 -39.99
C SER A 2 37.38 -3.96 -40.39
N LYS A 3 37.26 -3.44 -41.62
CA LYS A 3 36.00 -3.11 -42.27
C LYS A 3 35.40 -4.42 -42.79
N GLY A 4 34.20 -4.79 -42.27
CA GLY A 4 33.37 -5.84 -42.86
C GLY A 4 32.58 -5.26 -44.04
N GLU A 5 32.86 -5.71 -45.23
CA GLU A 5 32.11 -5.41 -46.45
C GLU A 5 30.75 -6.11 -46.42
N VAL A 6 29.68 -5.32 -46.59
CA VAL A 6 28.33 -5.79 -46.78
C VAL A 6 28.21 -6.18 -48.27
N SER A 7 28.10 -7.46 -48.56
CA SER A 7 27.80 -7.99 -49.89
C SER A 7 26.33 -7.77 -50.22
N VAL A 8 26.06 -6.89 -51.18
CA VAL A 8 24.74 -6.66 -51.76
C VAL A 8 24.52 -7.63 -52.90
N THR A 9 23.62 -8.58 -52.75
CA THR A 9 23.21 -9.52 -53.82
C THR A 9 22.26 -8.78 -54.78
N PRO A 10 22.50 -8.82 -56.11
CA PRO A 10 21.62 -8.14 -57.05
C PRO A 10 20.27 -8.87 -57.21
N ALA A 11 19.18 -8.05 -57.28
CA ALA A 11 17.81 -8.51 -57.44
C ALA A 11 17.61 -9.24 -58.80
N ALA A 12 16.92 -10.37 -58.74
CA ALA A 12 16.51 -11.14 -59.91
C ALA A 12 15.48 -10.40 -60.76
N PRO A 13 15.49 -10.56 -62.10
CA PRO A 13 14.58 -9.86 -63.02
C PRO A 13 13.16 -10.41 -62.93
N TRP A 14 12.19 -9.52 -62.91
CA TRP A 14 10.74 -9.78 -62.96
C TRP A 14 10.36 -10.61 -64.20
N ARG A 15 9.94 -11.84 -64.01
CA ARG A 15 9.23 -12.63 -65.04
C ARG A 15 7.75 -12.29 -64.99
N GLY A 16 7.21 -12.00 -66.18
CA GLY A 16 5.87 -11.52 -66.37
C GLY A 16 4.78 -12.40 -65.79
N PHE A 17 3.77 -11.76 -65.26
CA PHE A 17 2.52 -12.37 -64.86
C PHE A 17 1.79 -12.93 -66.10
N ALA A 18 1.64 -14.25 -66.19
CA ALA A 18 0.65 -14.86 -67.09
C ALA A 18 -0.73 -14.64 -66.46
N ALA A 19 -1.64 -14.01 -67.25
CA ALA A 19 -3.04 -13.86 -66.87
C ALA A 19 -3.71 -15.24 -66.82
N GLY A 20 -4.19 -15.67 -65.66
CA GLY A 20 -5.04 -16.84 -65.59
C GLY A 20 -5.11 -17.64 -64.28
N ASP A 21 -4.50 -17.22 -63.18
CA ASP A 21 -4.71 -17.91 -61.92
C ASP A 21 -5.37 -16.96 -60.89
N ASP A 22 -6.67 -17.15 -60.66
CA ASP A 22 -7.37 -16.56 -59.50
C ASP A 22 -6.67 -17.06 -58.24
N PRO A 23 -6.29 -16.14 -57.33
CA PRO A 23 -5.66 -16.54 -56.08
C PRO A 23 -6.67 -17.37 -55.27
N PRO A 24 -6.25 -18.56 -54.76
CA PRO A 24 -7.16 -19.45 -54.05
C PRO A 24 -7.68 -18.69 -52.81
N MET A 25 -9.01 -18.70 -52.62
CA MET A 25 -9.75 -18.11 -51.47
C MET A 25 -9.20 -18.51 -50.07
N GLN A 26 -8.24 -19.40 -50.02
CA GLN A 26 -7.55 -19.85 -48.81
C GLN A 26 -6.71 -18.76 -48.13
N GLY A 27 -6.26 -17.71 -48.87
CA GLY A 27 -5.51 -16.59 -48.28
C GLY A 27 -6.35 -15.66 -47.39
N VAL A 28 -7.61 -15.47 -47.80
CA VAL A 28 -8.54 -14.58 -47.05
C VAL A 28 -9.03 -15.25 -45.75
N MET A 29 -9.21 -16.60 -45.76
CA MET A 29 -9.59 -17.34 -44.55
C MET A 29 -8.46 -17.43 -43.52
N ARG A 30 -7.18 -17.50 -43.98
CA ARG A 30 -6.03 -17.50 -43.05
C ARG A 30 -5.79 -16.11 -42.39
N MET A 31 -6.04 -15.03 -43.12
CA MET A 31 -5.95 -13.69 -42.53
C MET A 31 -7.00 -13.46 -41.44
N ASN A 32 -8.23 -13.93 -41.64
CA ASN A 32 -9.32 -13.80 -40.66
C ASN A 32 -9.10 -14.64 -39.38
N THR A 33 -8.42 -15.79 -39.47
CA THR A 33 -8.08 -16.59 -38.28
C THR A 33 -6.97 -15.96 -37.46
N SER A 34 -5.93 -15.42 -38.10
CA SER A 34 -4.83 -14.75 -37.38
C SER A 34 -5.27 -13.45 -36.67
N ASP A 35 -6.20 -12.69 -37.29
CA ASP A 35 -6.75 -11.48 -36.67
C ASP A 35 -7.67 -11.82 -35.50
N ASN A 36 -8.44 -12.89 -35.56
CA ASN A 36 -9.25 -13.40 -34.48
C ASN A 36 -8.41 -13.93 -33.30
N GLU A 37 -7.32 -14.65 -33.60
CA GLU A 37 -6.37 -15.14 -32.58
C GLU A 37 -5.66 -13.96 -31.89
N ALA A 38 -5.21 -12.95 -32.66
CA ALA A 38 -4.60 -11.76 -32.10
C ALA A 38 -5.57 -10.95 -31.22
N GLN A 39 -6.83 -10.84 -31.63
CA GLN A 39 -7.87 -10.18 -30.81
C GLN A 39 -8.20 -10.99 -29.55
N ALA A 40 -8.22 -12.32 -29.62
CA ALA A 40 -8.41 -13.18 -28.46
C ALA A 40 -7.25 -13.07 -27.47
N ASP A 41 -6.01 -13.00 -27.97
CA ASP A 41 -4.82 -12.81 -27.15
C ASP A 41 -4.81 -11.44 -26.46
N ILE A 42 -5.20 -10.37 -27.17
CA ILE A 42 -5.35 -9.03 -26.60
C ILE A 42 -6.45 -9.02 -25.52
N ALA A 43 -7.59 -9.66 -25.80
CA ALA A 43 -8.68 -9.76 -24.84
C ALA A 43 -8.29 -10.57 -23.59
N TRP A 44 -7.51 -11.64 -23.77
CA TRP A 44 -6.97 -12.45 -22.67
C TRP A 44 -5.93 -11.68 -21.85
N MET A 45 -4.99 -10.99 -22.51
CA MET A 45 -4.03 -10.11 -21.80
C MET A 45 -4.73 -8.99 -21.04
N ARG A 46 -5.81 -8.43 -21.60
CA ARG A 46 -6.61 -7.41 -20.93
C ARG A 46 -7.33 -7.96 -19.70
N ARG A 47 -7.92 -9.14 -19.79
CA ARG A 47 -8.50 -9.84 -18.63
C ARG A 47 -7.47 -10.13 -17.55
N LEU A 48 -6.30 -10.65 -17.90
CA LEU A 48 -5.18 -10.86 -16.97
C LEU A 48 -4.73 -9.57 -16.30
N ALA A 49 -4.68 -8.45 -17.03
CA ALA A 49 -4.34 -7.15 -16.49
C ALA A 49 -5.44 -6.62 -15.55
N GLU A 50 -6.71 -6.84 -15.87
CA GLU A 50 -7.87 -6.46 -15.06
C GLU A 50 -7.97 -7.32 -13.79
N GLU A 51 -7.80 -8.63 -13.90
CA GLU A 51 -7.76 -9.57 -12.76
C GLU A 51 -6.54 -9.32 -11.86
N GLY A 52 -5.39 -8.98 -12.45
CA GLY A 52 -4.20 -8.59 -11.70
C GLY A 52 -4.37 -7.29 -10.90
N GLY A 53 -5.24 -6.37 -11.35
CA GLY A 53 -5.60 -5.15 -10.65
C GLY A 53 -6.50 -5.38 -9.42
N GLN A 54 -7.20 -6.51 -9.37
CA GLN A 54 -8.09 -6.90 -8.26
C GLN A 54 -7.41 -7.83 -7.24
N SER A 55 -6.09 -8.06 -7.37
CA SER A 55 -5.35 -8.90 -6.43
C SER A 55 -5.52 -8.42 -4.99
N PRO A 56 -5.84 -9.32 -4.04
CA PRO A 56 -5.99 -8.97 -2.63
C PRO A 56 -4.77 -8.22 -2.12
N MET A 57 -4.99 -7.17 -1.33
CA MET A 57 -3.91 -6.38 -0.77
C MET A 57 -3.09 -7.25 0.19
N ARG A 58 -1.93 -7.76 -0.26
CA ARG A 58 -1.07 -8.69 0.49
C ARG A 58 -0.63 -8.16 1.86
N GLY A 59 -0.70 -6.85 2.10
CA GLY A 59 -0.37 -6.20 3.36
C GLY A 59 -1.56 -5.94 4.29
N ALA A 60 -2.77 -6.42 3.96
CA ALA A 60 -3.98 -6.15 4.76
C ALA A 60 -3.86 -6.64 6.21
N SER A 61 -3.20 -7.78 6.43
CA SER A 61 -2.94 -8.33 7.76
C SER A 61 -2.02 -7.45 8.60
N ILE A 62 -1.05 -6.77 7.97
CA ILE A 62 -0.15 -5.82 8.65
C ILE A 62 -0.94 -4.58 9.08
N LEU A 63 -1.85 -4.07 8.23
CA LEU A 63 -2.70 -2.94 8.57
C LEU A 63 -3.66 -3.27 9.71
N PHE A 64 -4.26 -4.46 9.68
CA PHE A 64 -5.10 -4.95 10.76
C PHE A 64 -4.32 -5.02 12.09
N ALA A 65 -3.12 -5.62 12.08
CA ALA A 65 -2.26 -5.71 13.25
C ALA A 65 -1.86 -4.31 13.77
N ALA A 66 -1.45 -3.40 12.87
CA ALA A 66 -1.13 -2.03 13.25
C ALA A 66 -2.30 -1.33 13.93
N GLY A 67 -3.47 -1.32 13.29
CA GLY A 67 -4.68 -0.67 13.83
C GLY A 67 -5.11 -1.25 15.17
N THR A 68 -4.98 -2.56 15.37
CA THR A 68 -5.36 -3.25 16.61
C THR A 68 -4.35 -2.98 17.73
N ILE A 69 -3.05 -3.18 17.49
CA ILE A 69 -2.00 -3.04 18.51
C ILE A 69 -1.91 -1.59 18.98
N TYR A 70 -1.77 -0.64 18.04
CA TYR A 70 -1.66 0.77 18.40
C TYR A 70 -2.99 1.37 18.85
N GLY A 71 -4.14 0.86 18.36
CA GLY A 71 -5.45 1.22 18.87
C GLY A 71 -5.62 0.84 20.34
N ALA A 72 -5.21 -0.37 20.73
CA ALA A 72 -5.22 -0.82 22.13
C ALA A 72 -4.27 0.00 23.01
N ALA A 73 -3.04 0.27 22.53
CA ALA A 73 -2.08 1.12 23.23
C ALA A 73 -2.63 2.55 23.45
N SER A 74 -3.32 3.10 22.46
CA SER A 74 -3.94 4.42 22.52
C SER A 74 -5.12 4.46 23.49
N LEU A 75 -5.96 3.42 23.53
CA LEU A 75 -7.02 3.29 24.52
C LEU A 75 -6.47 3.20 25.95
N PHE A 76 -5.40 2.44 26.15
CA PHE A 76 -4.74 2.37 27.45
C PHE A 76 -4.18 3.72 27.86
N HIS A 77 -3.50 4.42 26.94
CA HIS A 77 -2.97 5.77 27.19
C HIS A 77 -4.07 6.74 27.61
N TRP A 78 -5.21 6.74 26.89
CA TRP A 78 -6.37 7.50 27.26
C TRP A 78 -6.90 7.15 28.65
N ALA A 79 -7.03 5.86 28.99
CA ALA A 79 -7.54 5.41 30.28
C ALA A 79 -6.68 5.89 31.45
N VAL A 80 -5.36 5.90 31.27
CA VAL A 80 -4.42 6.46 32.26
C VAL A 80 -4.58 7.96 32.39
N GLN A 81 -4.63 8.72 31.28
CA GLN A 81 -4.80 10.16 31.32
C GLN A 81 -6.17 10.60 31.86
N ALA A 82 -7.21 9.80 31.63
CA ALA A 82 -8.55 10.02 32.16
C ALA A 82 -8.71 9.63 33.65
N GLY A 83 -7.64 9.13 34.28
CA GLY A 83 -7.66 8.72 35.69
C GLY A 83 -8.42 7.43 35.96
N LEU A 84 -8.75 6.64 34.93
CA LEU A 84 -9.44 5.36 35.09
C LEU A 84 -8.49 4.23 35.55
N VAL A 85 -7.19 4.42 35.32
CA VAL A 85 -6.14 3.50 35.73
C VAL A 85 -5.12 4.29 36.54
N SER A 86 -4.94 3.92 37.80
CA SER A 86 -3.95 4.54 38.69
C SER A 86 -2.60 3.89 38.46
N GLU A 87 -1.75 4.52 37.63
CA GLU A 87 -0.42 3.99 37.38
C GLU A 87 0.66 5.05 37.65
N PRO A 88 1.72 4.70 38.37
CA PRO A 88 2.81 5.62 38.62
C PRO A 88 3.79 5.68 37.45
N GLY A 89 4.00 6.83 36.90
CA GLY A 89 5.20 7.17 36.15
C GLY A 89 5.29 6.66 34.69
N PRO A 90 6.37 6.01 34.27
CA PRO A 90 6.73 5.85 32.86
C PRO A 90 5.95 4.75 32.10
N ILE A 91 4.89 4.17 32.69
CA ILE A 91 4.18 3.02 32.11
C ILE A 91 3.62 3.31 30.72
N GLN A 92 3.21 4.53 30.45
CA GLN A 92 2.73 4.93 29.12
C GLN A 92 3.82 4.75 28.06
N GLY A 93 5.06 5.18 28.35
CA GLY A 93 6.20 4.98 27.47
C GLY A 93 6.53 3.51 27.25
N VAL A 94 6.44 2.70 28.32
CA VAL A 94 6.66 1.26 28.27
C VAL A 94 5.60 0.57 27.40
N VAL A 95 4.33 0.95 27.50
CA VAL A 95 3.24 0.40 26.66
C VAL A 95 3.45 0.74 25.19
N TRP A 96 3.83 1.96 24.85
CA TRP A 96 4.13 2.34 23.46
C TRP A 96 5.34 1.60 22.92
N LEU A 97 6.40 1.41 23.72
CA LEU A 97 7.57 0.63 23.33
C LEU A 97 7.19 -0.84 23.12
N ALA A 98 6.44 -1.44 24.05
CA ALA A 98 5.97 -2.81 23.94
C ALA A 98 5.07 -3.03 22.72
N ALA A 99 4.16 -2.08 22.44
CA ALA A 99 3.32 -2.10 21.24
C ALA A 99 4.17 -2.05 19.97
N THR A 100 5.21 -1.22 19.96
CA THR A 100 6.13 -1.09 18.81
C THR A 100 6.94 -2.37 18.61
N VAL A 101 7.52 -2.94 19.65
CA VAL A 101 8.26 -4.22 19.57
C VAL A 101 7.35 -5.34 19.10
N LEU A 102 6.14 -5.46 19.68
CA LEU A 102 5.16 -6.46 19.26
C LEU A 102 4.79 -6.28 17.78
N PHE A 103 4.52 -5.06 17.35
CA PHE A 103 4.19 -4.77 15.96
C PHE A 103 5.33 -5.16 15.02
N LEU A 104 6.59 -4.84 15.35
CA LEU A 104 7.75 -5.22 14.54
C LEU A 104 7.89 -6.74 14.41
N ILE A 105 7.69 -7.48 15.51
CA ILE A 105 7.70 -8.96 15.49
C ILE A 105 6.61 -9.47 14.54
N VAL A 106 5.38 -8.93 14.65
CA VAL A 106 4.25 -9.30 13.79
C VAL A 106 4.54 -8.96 12.32
N VAL A 107 5.11 -7.78 12.02
CA VAL A 107 5.47 -7.38 10.66
C VAL A 107 6.50 -8.34 10.06
N VAL A 108 7.57 -8.66 10.81
CA VAL A 108 8.60 -9.62 10.34
C VAL A 108 7.96 -10.98 10.06
N PHE A 109 7.17 -11.51 10.98
CA PHE A 109 6.50 -12.79 10.82
C PHE A 109 5.56 -12.83 9.62
N LEU A 110 4.69 -11.82 9.47
CA LEU A 110 3.76 -11.72 8.36
C LEU A 110 4.50 -11.52 7.02
N SER A 111 5.56 -10.71 7.00
CA SER A 111 6.38 -10.48 5.79
C SER A 111 7.07 -11.76 5.34
N MET A 112 7.57 -12.57 6.28
CA MET A 112 8.17 -13.87 5.98
C MET A 112 7.14 -14.87 5.44
N ARG A 113 5.92 -14.87 5.96
CA ARG A 113 4.81 -15.68 5.42
C ARG A 113 4.43 -15.25 4.02
N LEU A 114 4.17 -13.97 3.83
CA LEU A 114 3.79 -13.40 2.54
C LEU A 114 4.88 -13.57 1.46
N GLY A 115 6.15 -13.63 1.85
CA GLY A 115 7.28 -13.89 0.95
C GLY A 115 7.31 -15.34 0.44
N ARG A 116 6.79 -16.30 1.19
CA ARG A 116 6.75 -17.73 0.83
C ARG A 116 5.63 -18.07 -0.16
N ASP A 117 4.55 -17.30 -0.17
CA ASP A 117 3.35 -17.58 -0.97
C ASP A 117 3.49 -17.24 -2.47
N GLY A 118 4.68 -17.05 -2.99
CA GLY A 118 5.14 -17.11 -4.39
C GLY A 118 4.29 -16.45 -5.51
N GLY A 119 3.21 -15.74 -5.20
CA GLY A 119 2.28 -15.20 -6.19
C GLY A 119 2.85 -14.02 -6.99
N VAL A 120 2.36 -13.85 -8.21
CA VAL A 120 2.77 -12.79 -9.14
C VAL A 120 2.57 -11.40 -8.52
N LYS A 121 3.66 -10.63 -8.45
CA LYS A 121 3.64 -9.24 -7.96
C LYS A 121 3.17 -8.32 -9.09
N THR A 122 1.90 -7.91 -9.06
CA THR A 122 1.39 -6.90 -10.00
C THR A 122 2.06 -5.54 -9.80
N GLY A 123 2.05 -4.68 -10.83
CA GLY A 123 2.56 -3.31 -10.73
C GLY A 123 1.88 -2.52 -9.62
N ALA A 124 0.54 -2.61 -9.51
CA ALA A 124 -0.24 -1.98 -8.45
C ALA A 124 0.12 -2.51 -7.05
N GLY A 125 0.33 -3.82 -6.91
CA GLY A 125 0.75 -4.43 -5.64
C GLY A 125 2.14 -3.98 -5.20
N ARG A 126 3.08 -3.80 -6.14
CA ARG A 126 4.42 -3.26 -5.84
C ARG A 126 4.36 -1.80 -5.39
N ALA A 127 3.59 -0.95 -6.10
CA ALA A 127 3.42 0.44 -5.74
C ALA A 127 2.75 0.61 -4.37
N THR A 128 1.69 -0.14 -4.08
CA THR A 128 1.04 -0.17 -2.77
C THR A 128 2.02 -0.60 -1.68
N GLY A 129 2.78 -1.68 -1.90
CA GLY A 129 3.79 -2.13 -0.95
C GLY A 129 4.87 -1.08 -0.69
N ALA A 130 5.36 -0.41 -1.74
CA ALA A 130 6.36 0.65 -1.61
C ALA A 130 5.84 1.85 -0.79
N VAL A 131 4.61 2.28 -1.03
CA VAL A 131 4.00 3.39 -0.27
C VAL A 131 3.86 3.05 1.21
N TRP A 132 3.33 1.87 1.57
CA TRP A 132 3.18 1.49 2.98
C TRP A 132 4.53 1.27 3.67
N THR A 133 5.55 0.80 2.95
CA THR A 133 6.93 0.75 3.45
C THR A 133 7.47 2.17 3.67
N GLY A 134 7.22 3.10 2.75
CA GLY A 134 7.57 4.51 2.89
C GLY A 134 6.89 5.18 4.09
N VAL A 135 5.61 4.90 4.33
CA VAL A 135 4.88 5.34 5.53
C VAL A 135 5.57 4.84 6.80
N GLY A 136 5.94 3.56 6.84
CA GLY A 136 6.68 2.98 7.99
C GLY A 136 8.02 3.68 8.24
N TYR A 137 8.81 3.90 7.21
CA TYR A 137 10.07 4.64 7.32
C TYR A 137 9.85 6.10 7.71
N GLY A 138 8.80 6.74 7.19
CA GLY A 138 8.42 8.11 7.58
C GLY A 138 8.09 8.22 9.05
N ILE A 139 7.35 7.26 9.62
CA ILE A 139 7.05 7.22 11.06
C ILE A 139 8.33 7.01 11.86
N PHE A 140 9.20 6.09 11.44
CA PHE A 140 10.49 5.86 12.11
C PHE A 140 11.38 7.11 12.10
N ALA A 141 11.48 7.79 10.96
CA ALA A 141 12.24 9.03 10.83
C ALA A 141 11.66 10.15 11.73
N LEU A 142 10.32 10.27 11.79
CA LEU A 142 9.65 11.21 12.67
C LEU A 142 9.97 10.94 14.15
N MET A 143 9.87 9.70 14.59
CA MET A 143 10.18 9.32 15.97
C MET A 143 11.65 9.60 16.32
N SER A 144 12.56 9.30 15.37
CA SER A 144 13.99 9.61 15.52
C SER A 144 14.24 11.11 15.62
N ALA A 145 13.55 11.92 14.81
CA ALA A 145 13.64 13.38 14.86
C ALA A 145 13.16 13.93 16.21
N ILE A 146 12.04 13.42 16.73
CA ILE A 146 11.52 13.81 18.05
C ILE A 146 12.50 13.44 19.17
N ALA A 147 13.13 12.26 19.11
CA ALA A 147 14.16 11.86 20.05
C ALA A 147 15.36 12.83 20.05
N VAL A 148 15.79 13.28 18.85
CA VAL A 148 16.85 14.28 18.71
C VAL A 148 16.41 15.64 19.28
N VAL A 149 15.17 16.07 19.05
CA VAL A 149 14.61 17.31 19.63
C VAL A 149 14.62 17.21 21.15
N GLY A 150 14.17 16.11 21.73
CA GLY A 150 14.18 15.88 23.17
C GLY A 150 15.60 15.91 23.77
N TYR A 151 16.56 15.28 23.08
CA TYR A 151 17.96 15.30 23.52
C TYR A 151 18.57 16.71 23.48
N ARG A 152 18.24 17.53 22.48
CA ARG A 152 18.82 18.87 22.30
C ARG A 152 18.09 19.97 23.03
N MET A 153 16.78 19.92 23.10
CA MET A 153 15.92 21.02 23.60
C MET A 153 15.23 20.67 24.92
N GLY A 154 15.37 19.43 25.40
CA GLY A 154 14.80 18.97 26.65
C GLY A 154 13.43 18.29 26.50
N GLU A 155 12.95 17.80 27.65
CA GLU A 155 11.75 16.94 27.71
C GLU A 155 10.49 17.71 27.29
N GLU A 156 10.35 18.98 27.64
CA GLU A 156 9.18 19.78 27.28
C GLU A 156 8.99 19.88 25.77
N ALA A 157 10.06 20.15 25.01
CA ALA A 157 10.02 20.18 23.56
C ALA A 157 9.69 18.82 22.95
N ALA A 158 10.18 17.74 23.54
CA ALA A 158 9.84 16.39 23.13
C ALA A 158 8.34 16.11 23.36
N MET A 159 7.80 16.45 24.51
CA MET A 159 6.38 16.23 24.84
C MET A 159 5.43 16.99 23.92
N VAL A 160 5.74 18.26 23.61
CA VAL A 160 4.97 19.05 22.62
C VAL A 160 5.01 18.37 21.24
N SER A 161 6.17 17.88 20.81
CA SER A 161 6.34 17.18 19.54
C SER A 161 5.57 15.85 19.51
N LEU A 162 5.61 15.08 20.60
CA LEU A 162 4.87 13.83 20.77
C LEU A 162 3.36 14.02 20.69
N ALA A 163 2.84 15.14 21.19
CA ALA A 163 1.42 15.45 21.16
C ALA A 163 0.85 15.61 19.73
N LEU A 164 1.70 15.90 18.75
CA LEU A 164 1.30 15.99 17.33
C LEU A 164 1.35 14.64 16.58
N ILE A 165 1.95 13.60 17.17
CA ILE A 165 2.12 12.30 16.50
C ILE A 165 0.80 11.72 15.98
N PRO A 166 -0.32 11.68 16.74
CA PRO A 166 -1.59 11.18 16.25
C PRO A 166 -2.03 11.81 14.93
N SER A 167 -1.88 13.14 14.84
CA SER A 167 -2.25 13.91 13.65
C SER A 167 -1.35 13.63 12.47
N VAL A 168 -0.03 13.59 12.68
CA VAL A 168 0.94 13.32 11.61
C VAL A 168 0.79 11.89 11.07
N ILE A 169 0.57 10.91 11.97
CA ILE A 169 0.36 9.51 11.55
C ILE A 169 -0.92 9.40 10.71
N MET A 170 -2.02 10.06 11.11
CA MET A 170 -3.24 10.05 10.31
C MET A 170 -3.04 10.69 8.93
N ALA A 171 -2.27 11.77 8.82
CA ALA A 171 -1.92 12.36 7.53
C ALA A 171 -1.11 11.37 6.65
N LEU A 172 -0.11 10.71 7.22
CA LEU A 172 0.67 9.67 6.51
C LEU A 172 -0.20 8.50 6.05
N TYR A 173 -1.15 8.05 6.87
CA TYR A 173 -2.11 7.01 6.49
C TYR A 173 -3.05 7.49 5.39
N GLY A 174 -3.46 8.75 5.41
CA GLY A 174 -4.23 9.35 4.32
C GLY A 174 -3.51 9.30 2.99
N VAL A 175 -2.20 9.59 2.96
CA VAL A 175 -1.35 9.42 1.77
C VAL A 175 -1.27 7.95 1.36
N GLY A 176 -1.03 7.03 2.30
CA GLY A 176 -0.98 5.59 2.05
C GLY A 176 -2.26 5.07 1.40
N TRP A 177 -3.42 5.41 1.96
CA TRP A 177 -4.73 5.05 1.40
C TRP A 177 -5.00 5.73 0.06
N GLY A 178 -4.60 6.99 -0.12
CA GLY A 178 -4.79 7.75 -1.36
C GLY A 178 -4.08 7.09 -2.54
N VAL A 179 -2.80 6.75 -2.38
CA VAL A 179 -2.04 6.03 -3.41
C VAL A 179 -2.60 4.63 -3.64
N THR A 180 -2.95 3.90 -2.56
CA THR A 180 -3.56 2.57 -2.67
C THR A 180 -4.87 2.63 -3.44
N GLY A 181 -5.75 3.58 -3.13
CA GLY A 181 -7.03 3.78 -3.79
C GLY A 181 -6.89 4.15 -5.27
N ALA A 182 -5.91 5.01 -5.60
CA ALA A 182 -5.61 5.39 -6.97
C ALA A 182 -5.08 4.20 -7.80
N MET A 183 -4.13 3.42 -7.23
CA MET A 183 -3.56 2.25 -7.90
C MET A 183 -4.59 1.13 -8.13
N GLN A 184 -5.51 0.93 -7.19
CA GLN A 184 -6.55 -0.09 -7.28
C GLN A 184 -7.86 0.43 -7.89
N LYS A 185 -7.93 1.71 -8.28
CA LYS A 185 -9.14 2.38 -8.79
C LYS A 185 -10.35 2.16 -7.88
N SER A 186 -10.14 2.14 -6.56
CA SER A 186 -11.11 1.77 -5.54
C SER A 186 -11.67 3.01 -4.82
N ARG A 187 -12.94 3.34 -5.05
CA ARG A 187 -13.63 4.44 -4.37
C ARG A 187 -13.65 4.29 -2.84
N PRO A 188 -13.89 3.11 -2.25
CA PRO A 188 -13.84 2.93 -0.80
C PRO A 188 -12.47 3.28 -0.20
N LEU A 189 -11.36 2.86 -0.84
CA LEU A 189 -10.02 3.16 -0.35
C LEU A 189 -9.69 4.67 -0.47
N SER A 190 -10.17 5.33 -1.52
CA SER A 190 -10.06 6.80 -1.63
C SER A 190 -10.89 7.50 -0.54
N GLY A 191 -12.02 6.95 -0.16
CA GLY A 191 -12.81 7.43 0.99
C GLY A 191 -12.04 7.33 2.32
N LEU A 192 -11.31 6.24 2.55
CA LEU A 192 -10.43 6.09 3.71
C LEU A 192 -9.30 7.12 3.71
N ALA A 193 -8.76 7.46 2.54
CA ALA A 193 -7.76 8.51 2.41
C ALA A 193 -8.29 9.87 2.87
N ILE A 194 -9.47 10.27 2.37
CA ILE A 194 -10.11 11.52 2.75
C ILE A 194 -10.42 11.53 4.24
N ALA A 195 -10.99 10.44 4.77
CA ALA A 195 -11.30 10.33 6.19
C ALA A 195 -10.05 10.46 7.07
N SER A 196 -8.94 9.82 6.70
CA SER A 196 -7.67 9.91 7.43
C SER A 196 -7.06 11.32 7.36
N LEU A 197 -7.13 11.98 6.20
CA LEU A 197 -6.64 13.35 6.04
C LEU A 197 -7.48 14.36 6.84
N LEU A 198 -8.80 14.17 6.95
CA LEU A 198 -9.66 14.99 7.80
C LEU A 198 -9.48 14.69 9.29
N ALA A 199 -9.19 13.45 9.65
CA ALA A 199 -8.90 13.06 11.02
C ALA A 199 -7.62 13.73 11.56
N ALA A 200 -6.63 13.99 10.70
CA ALA A 200 -5.37 14.62 11.11
C ALA A 200 -5.58 16.01 11.78
N PRO A 201 -6.21 17.00 11.14
CA PRO A 201 -6.48 18.29 11.80
C PRO A 201 -7.50 18.16 12.94
N ALA A 202 -8.47 17.23 12.86
CA ALA A 202 -9.42 17.00 13.94
C ALA A 202 -8.73 16.53 15.22
N LEU A 203 -7.73 15.63 15.11
CA LEU A 203 -6.91 15.20 16.25
C LEU A 203 -6.01 16.33 16.77
N ALA A 204 -5.53 17.21 15.90
CA ALA A 204 -4.74 18.36 16.32
C ALA A 204 -5.55 19.34 17.20
N LEU A 205 -6.86 19.48 16.94
CA LEU A 205 -7.74 20.30 17.78
C LEU A 205 -7.90 19.74 19.22
N LEU A 206 -7.63 18.46 19.40
CA LEU A 206 -7.71 17.78 20.70
C LEU A 206 -6.33 17.71 21.41
N THR A 207 -5.29 18.31 20.84
CA THR A 207 -3.93 18.28 21.41
C THR A 207 -3.93 18.80 22.84
N GLY A 208 -3.30 18.06 23.73
CA GLY A 208 -3.25 18.38 25.17
C GLY A 208 -4.48 17.94 25.97
N ARG A 209 -5.44 17.26 25.35
CA ARG A 209 -6.61 16.69 26.03
C ARG A 209 -6.55 15.16 26.04
N PRO A 210 -7.00 14.50 27.12
CA PRO A 210 -7.06 13.02 27.15
C PRO A 210 -7.85 12.42 25.99
N GLU A 211 -8.92 13.09 25.55
CA GLU A 211 -9.81 12.66 24.47
C GLU A 211 -9.09 12.51 23.12
N GLN A 212 -7.92 13.14 22.94
CA GLN A 212 -7.11 12.99 21.75
C GLN A 212 -6.75 11.50 21.50
N TYR A 213 -6.35 10.81 22.56
CA TYR A 213 -5.96 9.38 22.44
C TYR A 213 -7.15 8.46 22.27
N LEU A 214 -8.32 8.80 22.82
CA LEU A 214 -9.56 8.09 22.56
C LEU A 214 -9.99 8.23 21.08
N ALA A 215 -9.97 9.46 20.58
CA ALA A 215 -10.28 9.73 19.17
C ALA A 215 -9.27 9.08 18.23
N TYR A 216 -7.98 9.11 18.60
CA TYR A 216 -6.93 8.43 17.82
C TYR A 216 -7.12 6.91 17.79
N ALA A 217 -7.47 6.27 18.90
CA ALA A 217 -7.79 4.86 18.96
C ALA A 217 -8.98 4.52 18.02
N ALA A 218 -10.04 5.34 18.07
CA ALA A 218 -11.19 5.18 17.16
C ALA A 218 -10.75 5.28 15.69
N CYS A 219 -9.92 6.27 15.34
CA CYS A 219 -9.37 6.39 13.99
C CYS A 219 -8.54 5.16 13.58
N LEU A 220 -7.66 4.66 14.45
CA LEU A 220 -6.85 3.49 14.18
C LEU A 220 -7.72 2.23 13.96
N ILE A 221 -8.75 2.05 14.75
CA ILE A 221 -9.66 0.91 14.60
C ILE A 221 -10.50 1.04 13.32
N LEU A 222 -11.11 2.20 13.07
CA LEU A 222 -12.05 2.39 11.97
C LEU A 222 -11.36 2.55 10.61
N LEU A 223 -10.18 3.21 10.57
CA LEU A 223 -9.50 3.56 9.32
C LEU A 223 -8.34 2.62 8.99
N MET A 224 -7.91 1.76 9.93
CA MET A 224 -6.81 0.81 9.72
C MET A 224 -7.22 -0.64 10.02
N ALA A 225 -7.66 -0.93 11.27
CA ALA A 225 -7.98 -2.31 11.65
C ALA A 225 -9.17 -2.86 10.88
N LEU A 226 -10.28 -2.13 10.84
CA LEU A 226 -11.49 -2.57 10.16
C LEU A 226 -11.28 -2.75 8.65
N PRO A 227 -10.71 -1.79 7.88
CA PRO A 227 -10.43 -2.01 6.48
C PRO A 227 -9.43 -3.14 6.25
N GLY A 228 -8.37 -3.26 7.07
CA GLY A 228 -7.44 -4.39 7.02
C GLY A 228 -8.14 -5.73 7.17
N PHE A 229 -9.05 -5.86 8.12
CA PHE A 229 -9.86 -7.05 8.32
C PHE A 229 -10.80 -7.36 7.14
N MET A 230 -11.47 -6.34 6.61
CA MET A 230 -12.38 -6.50 5.45
C MET A 230 -11.61 -6.97 4.21
N LEU A 231 -10.44 -6.39 3.96
CA LEU A 231 -9.57 -6.77 2.84
C LEU A 231 -9.04 -8.21 2.97
N MET A 232 -8.74 -8.67 4.19
CA MET A 232 -8.37 -10.08 4.44
C MET A 232 -9.53 -11.04 4.13
N ARG A 233 -10.77 -10.69 4.53
CA ARG A 233 -11.94 -11.54 4.26
C ARG A 233 -12.31 -11.61 2.78
N GLY A 234 -12.09 -10.52 2.04
CA GLY A 234 -12.34 -10.47 0.60
C GLY A 234 -11.43 -11.43 -0.19
N SER A 235 -10.20 -11.65 0.29
CA SER A 235 -9.23 -12.53 -0.36
C SER A 235 -9.46 -14.04 -0.17
N GLY A 236 -10.33 -14.44 0.75
CA GLY A 236 -10.64 -15.85 1.01
C GLY A 236 -11.86 -16.39 0.25
N ARG A 237 -12.49 -15.57 -0.60
CA ARG A 237 -13.73 -15.91 -1.34
C ARG A 237 -13.57 -16.06 -2.86
N SER A 238 -12.34 -15.95 -3.38
CA SER A 238 -12.02 -16.11 -4.81
C SER A 238 -11.39 -17.48 -5.13
#